data_a291ac65479ee5add18bc23d6105ff39
#
_entry.id   a291ac65479ee5add18bc23d6105ff39
#
_cell.length_a   1.000
_cell.length_b   1.000
_cell.length_c   1.000
_cell.angle_alpha   90.00
_cell.angle_beta   90.00
_cell.angle_gamma   90.00
#
_symmetry.space_group_name_H-M   'P 1'
#
loop_
_entity.id
_entity.type
_entity.pdbx_description
1 polymer ?
#
loop_
_entity_poly.entity_id
_entity_poly.type
_entity_poly.pdbx_seq_one_letter_code
_entity_poly.pdbx_strand_id
1 'polypeptide(L)'
;MKNYFLRTFLYAFVVFLPELTLASERIAYFGGGCFWCTEADFAKIAGVQDVVSGYMGGHVVDPAYTDVSKGTTGHYEIVKVVYDDKKVSFENLVHAFWRMIDPTDADGSFCDRGQQYSSVIFYNSDRQKLVSTRTLKALDASEK
;
A
#
# COMPACT_ATOMS: atom_id res chain seq x y z
N MET A 1 4.11 62.79 48.99
CA MET A 1 4.94 61.77 48.37
C MET A 1 4.00 60.76 47.70
N LYS A 2 3.98 60.77 46.35
CA LYS A 2 3.09 59.90 45.52
C LYS A 2 3.90 58.68 45.04
N ASN A 3 3.57 57.48 45.50
CA ASN A 3 4.19 56.24 45.08
C ASN A 3 3.50 55.76 43.78
N TYR A 4 4.25 55.79 42.66
CA TYR A 4 3.82 55.20 41.41
C TYR A 4 4.23 53.70 41.43
N PHE A 5 3.25 52.80 41.54
CA PHE A 5 3.44 51.38 41.39
C PHE A 5 3.50 51.05 39.88
N LEU A 6 4.71 50.78 39.37
CA LEU A 6 4.95 50.37 38.00
C LEU A 6 4.55 48.89 37.87
N ARG A 7 3.36 48.61 37.29
CA ARG A 7 2.92 47.27 36.95
C ARG A 7 3.57 46.86 35.65
N THR A 8 4.60 46.02 35.71
CA THR A 8 5.22 45.38 34.53
C THR A 8 4.31 44.27 34.07
N PHE A 9 3.64 44.44 32.93
CA PHE A 9 2.87 43.39 32.26
C PHE A 9 3.86 42.53 31.48
N LEU A 10 4.10 41.29 31.97
CA LEU A 10 4.90 40.28 31.27
C LEU A 10 3.99 39.65 30.22
N TYR A 11 4.11 40.01 28.94
CA TYR A 11 3.46 39.33 27.83
C TYR A 11 4.19 38.02 27.59
N ALA A 12 3.60 36.87 27.97
CA ALA A 12 4.06 35.54 27.57
C ALA A 12 3.73 35.38 26.10
N PHE A 13 4.73 35.45 25.24
CA PHE A 13 4.60 35.14 23.81
C PHE A 13 4.56 33.60 23.65
N VAL A 14 3.36 33.04 23.50
CA VAL A 14 3.19 31.61 23.21
C VAL A 14 3.58 31.40 21.74
N VAL A 15 4.78 30.87 21.51
CA VAL A 15 5.24 30.47 20.18
C VAL A 15 4.53 29.14 19.84
N PHE A 16 3.55 29.23 18.95
CA PHE A 16 2.90 28.07 18.36
C PHE A 16 3.86 27.47 17.32
N LEU A 17 4.66 26.50 17.75
CA LEU A 17 5.47 25.71 16.83
C LEU A 17 4.54 24.73 16.09
N PRO A 18 4.48 24.75 14.75
CA PRO A 18 3.75 23.73 14.03
C PRO A 18 4.43 22.37 14.32
N GLU A 19 3.69 21.42 14.89
CA GLU A 19 4.16 20.04 14.95
C GLU A 19 4.37 19.54 13.52
N LEU A 20 5.63 19.38 13.12
CA LEU A 20 5.97 18.62 11.93
C LEU A 20 5.58 17.15 12.21
N THR A 21 4.36 16.80 11.84
CA THR A 21 3.95 15.41 11.81
C THR A 21 4.71 14.71 10.69
N LEU A 22 5.84 14.07 11.05
CA LEU A 22 6.55 13.18 10.13
C LEU A 22 5.56 12.14 9.61
N ALA A 23 5.43 12.08 8.28
CA ALA A 23 4.68 11.02 7.62
C ALA A 23 5.24 9.67 8.07
N SER A 24 4.38 8.75 8.49
CA SER A 24 4.81 7.38 8.83
C SER A 24 4.74 6.55 7.57
N GLU A 25 5.82 6.53 6.81
CA GLU A 25 5.93 5.72 5.60
C GLU A 25 5.78 4.23 5.92
N ARG A 26 4.94 3.57 5.17
CA ARG A 26 4.72 2.12 5.21
C ARG A 26 4.81 1.55 3.80
N ILE A 27 5.09 0.26 3.73
CA ILE A 27 5.22 -0.47 2.46
C ILE A 27 4.24 -1.64 2.45
N ALA A 28 3.60 -1.83 1.30
CA ALA A 28 2.77 -2.99 0.99
C ALA A 28 3.11 -3.52 -0.41
N TYR A 29 2.84 -4.80 -0.68
CA TYR A 29 3.12 -5.44 -1.96
C TYR A 29 1.88 -6.17 -2.45
N PHE A 30 1.47 -5.87 -3.69
CA PHE A 30 0.29 -6.43 -4.32
C PHE A 30 0.61 -6.91 -5.73
N GLY A 31 0.17 -8.11 -6.09
CA GLY A 31 0.12 -8.58 -7.47
C GLY A 31 -1.34 -8.73 -7.88
N GLY A 32 -1.72 -8.14 -9.01
CA GLY A 32 -3.12 -8.09 -9.45
C GLY A 32 -3.26 -8.14 -10.98
N GLY A 33 -2.53 -9.02 -11.64
CA GLY A 33 -2.41 -9.07 -13.09
C GLY A 33 -1.28 -8.18 -13.60
N CYS A 34 -1.51 -7.46 -14.68
CA CYS A 34 -0.54 -6.52 -15.24
C CYS A 34 -0.15 -5.46 -14.20
N PHE A 35 1.14 -5.45 -13.83
CA PHE A 35 1.64 -4.52 -12.81
C PHE A 35 1.52 -3.05 -13.22
N TRP A 36 1.54 -2.71 -14.52
CA TRP A 36 1.33 -1.33 -14.98
C TRP A 36 -0.10 -0.84 -14.69
N CYS A 37 -1.10 -1.72 -14.84
CA CYS A 37 -2.49 -1.40 -14.50
C CYS A 37 -2.63 -1.22 -12.99
N THR A 38 -2.09 -2.15 -12.21
CA THR A 38 -2.11 -2.13 -10.74
C THR A 38 -1.38 -0.89 -10.20
N GLU A 39 -0.23 -0.52 -10.76
CA GLU A 39 0.52 0.71 -10.46
C GLU A 39 -0.33 1.95 -10.68
N ALA A 40 -0.94 2.05 -11.87
CA ALA A 40 -1.77 3.20 -12.24
C ALA A 40 -2.99 3.37 -11.32
N ASP A 41 -3.56 2.27 -10.83
CA ASP A 41 -4.73 2.31 -9.94
C ASP A 41 -4.35 2.65 -8.51
N PHE A 42 -3.28 2.08 -7.95
CA PHE A 42 -2.81 2.45 -6.62
C PHE A 42 -2.32 3.90 -6.55
N ALA A 43 -1.67 4.42 -7.60
CA ALA A 43 -1.19 5.80 -7.65
C ALA A 43 -2.30 6.85 -7.52
N LYS A 44 -3.56 6.50 -7.78
CA LYS A 44 -4.73 7.40 -7.63
C LYS A 44 -5.24 7.48 -6.19
N ILE A 45 -4.79 6.59 -5.30
CA ILE A 45 -5.31 6.52 -3.92
C ILE A 45 -4.69 7.63 -3.07
N ALA A 46 -5.52 8.47 -2.47
CA ALA A 46 -5.05 9.51 -1.56
C ALA A 46 -4.32 8.89 -0.36
N GLY A 47 -3.08 9.32 -0.10
CA GLY A 47 -2.21 8.77 0.93
C GLY A 47 -1.16 7.79 0.40
N VAL A 48 -1.29 7.29 -0.82
CA VAL A 48 -0.20 6.63 -1.54
C VAL A 48 0.79 7.69 -1.99
N GLN A 49 2.07 7.43 -1.76
CA GLN A 49 3.18 8.35 -2.03
C GLN A 49 3.99 7.93 -3.25
N ASP A 50 4.17 6.62 -3.41
CA ASP A 50 4.93 6.04 -4.51
C ASP A 50 4.44 4.62 -4.81
N VAL A 51 4.49 4.23 -6.08
CA VAL A 51 4.18 2.87 -6.53
C VAL A 51 5.23 2.45 -7.55
N VAL A 52 5.84 1.29 -7.32
CA VAL A 52 6.92 0.79 -8.18
C VAL A 52 6.61 -0.63 -8.60
N SER A 53 6.52 -0.86 -9.90
CA SER A 53 6.39 -2.18 -10.50
C SER A 53 7.65 -3.03 -10.32
N GLY A 54 7.47 -4.34 -10.12
CA GLY A 54 8.59 -5.27 -9.93
C GLY A 54 8.12 -6.72 -9.84
N TYR A 55 9.01 -7.58 -9.37
CA TYR A 55 8.79 -9.02 -9.30
C TYR A 55 9.07 -9.56 -7.90
N MET A 56 8.26 -10.53 -7.46
CA MET A 56 8.43 -11.16 -6.15
C MET A 56 7.96 -12.62 -6.15
N GLY A 57 8.52 -13.43 -5.24
CA GLY A 57 8.07 -14.80 -4.96
C GLY A 57 8.73 -15.89 -5.80
N GLY A 58 9.46 -15.55 -6.87
CA GLY A 58 10.15 -16.51 -7.73
C GLY A 58 11.53 -16.91 -7.25
N HIS A 59 12.22 -17.69 -8.06
CA HIS A 59 13.52 -18.29 -7.75
C HIS A 59 14.68 -17.76 -8.61
N VAL A 60 14.39 -16.97 -9.65
CA VAL A 60 15.39 -16.37 -10.54
C VAL A 60 15.86 -15.05 -9.96
N VAL A 61 17.17 -14.86 -9.83
CA VAL A 61 17.76 -13.59 -9.39
C VAL A 61 17.81 -12.64 -10.58
N ASP A 62 17.44 -11.38 -10.35
CA ASP A 62 17.39 -10.32 -11.38
C ASP A 62 16.68 -10.77 -12.68
N PRO A 63 15.41 -11.21 -12.60
CA PRO A 63 14.73 -11.77 -13.74
C PRO A 63 14.46 -10.68 -14.80
N ALA A 64 14.67 -11.04 -16.08
CA ALA A 64 14.24 -10.17 -17.17
C ALA A 64 12.71 -10.24 -17.36
N TYR A 65 12.12 -9.15 -17.82
CA TYR A 65 10.67 -9.08 -18.10
C TYR A 65 10.21 -10.23 -19.02
N THR A 66 10.99 -10.50 -20.08
CA THR A 66 10.67 -11.58 -21.02
C THR A 66 10.62 -12.97 -20.40
N ASP A 67 11.34 -13.21 -19.31
CA ASP A 67 11.34 -14.51 -18.63
C ASP A 67 10.20 -14.63 -17.62
N VAL A 68 9.88 -13.53 -16.94
CA VAL A 68 8.71 -13.47 -16.05
C VAL A 68 7.43 -13.62 -16.86
N SER A 69 7.29 -12.88 -17.97
CA SER A 69 6.10 -12.93 -18.83
C SER A 69 5.84 -14.32 -19.45
N LYS A 70 6.90 -15.15 -19.62
CA LYS A 70 6.78 -16.55 -20.05
C LYS A 70 6.35 -17.48 -18.91
N GLY A 71 6.31 -17.00 -17.64
CA GLY A 71 5.96 -17.82 -16.48
C GLY A 71 7.05 -18.81 -16.04
N THR A 72 8.31 -18.67 -16.49
CA THR A 72 9.39 -19.62 -16.22
C THR A 72 10.18 -19.33 -14.94
N THR A 73 9.96 -18.19 -14.30
CA THR A 73 10.75 -17.70 -13.17
C THR A 73 10.13 -17.97 -11.81
N GLY A 74 8.83 -18.31 -11.77
CA GLY A 74 8.02 -18.43 -10.55
C GLY A 74 7.70 -17.10 -9.89
N HIS A 75 8.15 -15.97 -10.45
CA HIS A 75 7.81 -14.64 -9.96
C HIS A 75 6.38 -14.25 -10.32
N TYR A 76 5.79 -13.43 -9.45
CA TYR A 76 4.58 -12.68 -9.73
C TYR A 76 4.95 -11.26 -10.19
N GLU A 77 4.17 -10.68 -11.10
CA GLU A 77 4.17 -9.24 -11.30
C GLU A 77 3.52 -8.57 -10.11
N ILE A 78 4.25 -7.67 -9.45
CA ILE A 78 3.77 -6.97 -8.25
C ILE A 78 4.03 -5.48 -8.34
N VAL A 79 3.35 -4.74 -7.50
CA VAL A 79 3.68 -3.37 -7.18
C VAL A 79 4.08 -3.24 -5.71
N LYS A 80 5.14 -2.48 -5.47
CA LYS A 80 5.50 -1.98 -4.15
C LYS A 80 4.77 -0.64 -3.95
N VAL A 81 3.88 -0.57 -3.00
CA VAL A 81 3.12 0.63 -2.63
C VAL A 81 3.72 1.24 -1.38
N VAL A 82 4.21 2.48 -1.49
CA VAL A 82 4.65 3.31 -0.37
C VAL A 82 3.50 4.24 0.02
N TYR A 83 3.10 4.25 1.28
CA TYR A 83 1.93 5.00 1.72
C TYR A 83 2.12 5.62 3.11
N ASP A 84 1.41 6.72 3.36
CA ASP A 84 1.30 7.37 4.67
C ASP A 84 0.16 6.72 5.48
N ASP A 85 0.51 5.98 6.53
CA ASP A 85 -0.47 5.24 7.33
C ASP A 85 -1.39 6.14 8.18
N LYS A 86 -1.12 7.44 8.23
CA LYS A 86 -2.01 8.45 8.80
C LYS A 86 -3.11 8.89 7.83
N LYS A 87 -2.92 8.69 6.52
CA LYS A 87 -3.85 9.10 5.46
C LYS A 87 -4.64 7.92 4.91
N VAL A 88 -3.99 6.78 4.70
CA VAL A 88 -4.63 5.56 4.21
C VAL A 88 -4.12 4.36 4.98
N SER A 89 -5.02 3.52 5.48
CA SER A 89 -4.64 2.29 6.19
C SER A 89 -4.31 1.16 5.21
N PHE A 90 -3.48 0.19 5.65
CA PHE A 90 -3.25 -1.04 4.88
C PHE A 90 -4.56 -1.76 4.54
N GLU A 91 -5.52 -1.80 5.46
CA GLU A 91 -6.83 -2.40 5.22
C GLU A 91 -7.60 -1.70 4.09
N ASN A 92 -7.55 -0.37 4.02
CA ASN A 92 -8.18 0.38 2.92
C ASN A 92 -7.49 0.09 1.57
N LEU A 93 -6.15 -0.08 1.57
CA LEU A 93 -5.42 -0.52 0.36
C LEU A 93 -5.85 -1.92 -0.08
N VAL A 94 -6.00 -2.86 0.86
CA VAL A 94 -6.51 -4.21 0.57
C VAL A 94 -7.94 -4.17 0.03
N HIS A 95 -8.82 -3.35 0.61
CA HIS A 95 -10.18 -3.19 0.08
C HIS A 95 -10.23 -2.54 -1.31
N ALA A 96 -9.31 -1.65 -1.60
CA ALA A 96 -9.15 -1.11 -2.96
C ALA A 96 -8.66 -2.20 -3.92
N PHE A 97 -7.65 -2.98 -3.50
CA PHE A 97 -7.09 -4.10 -4.28
C PHE A 97 -8.16 -5.13 -4.68
N TRP A 98 -9.05 -5.54 -3.76
CA TRP A 98 -10.16 -6.47 -4.07
C TRP A 98 -11.12 -5.95 -5.14
N ARG A 99 -11.12 -4.66 -5.45
CA ARG A 99 -11.93 -4.06 -6.54
C ARG A 99 -11.18 -3.90 -7.85
N MET A 100 -9.87 -4.12 -7.85
CA MET A 100 -8.99 -4.01 -9.01
C MET A 100 -8.80 -5.35 -9.71
N ILE A 101 -9.21 -6.46 -9.08
CA ILE A 101 -8.99 -7.83 -9.56
C ILE A 101 -10.31 -8.59 -9.67
N ASP A 102 -10.26 -9.73 -10.36
CA ASP A 102 -11.27 -10.77 -10.23
C ASP A 102 -10.80 -11.79 -9.18
N PRO A 103 -11.37 -11.79 -7.96
CA PRO A 103 -10.93 -12.68 -6.89
C PRO A 103 -11.31 -14.14 -7.11
N THR A 104 -12.14 -14.45 -8.12
CA THR A 104 -12.57 -15.81 -8.46
C THR A 104 -11.65 -16.45 -9.50
N ASP A 105 -10.73 -15.69 -10.10
CA ASP A 105 -9.80 -16.14 -11.11
C ASP A 105 -8.44 -16.53 -10.48
N ALA A 106 -8.15 -17.80 -10.41
CA ALA A 106 -6.91 -18.33 -9.84
C ALA A 106 -5.74 -18.34 -10.84
N ASP A 107 -6.02 -18.28 -12.15
CA ASP A 107 -5.04 -18.52 -13.21
C ASP A 107 -4.61 -17.24 -13.94
N GLY A 108 -4.82 -16.09 -13.33
CA GLY A 108 -4.46 -14.79 -13.92
C GLY A 108 -5.29 -13.65 -13.39
N SER A 109 -5.46 -12.63 -14.22
CA SER A 109 -6.34 -11.50 -13.96
C SER A 109 -6.82 -10.92 -15.28
N PHE A 110 -8.12 -10.94 -15.53
CA PHE A 110 -8.76 -10.46 -16.77
C PHE A 110 -8.14 -11.09 -18.03
N CYS A 111 -7.44 -10.28 -18.85
CA CYS A 111 -6.81 -10.73 -20.11
C CYS A 111 -5.44 -11.39 -19.94
N ASP A 112 -4.78 -11.20 -18.79
CA ASP A 112 -3.44 -11.68 -18.51
C ASP A 112 -3.51 -13.06 -17.86
N ARG A 113 -2.91 -14.06 -18.50
CA ARG A 113 -3.02 -15.47 -18.10
C ARG A 113 -1.68 -16.04 -17.65
N GLY A 114 -1.72 -16.82 -16.56
CA GLY A 114 -0.58 -17.49 -15.97
C GLY A 114 -0.30 -17.05 -14.53
N GLN A 115 0.45 -17.90 -13.79
CA GLN A 115 0.77 -17.69 -12.38
C GLN A 115 1.36 -16.29 -12.09
N GLN A 116 2.19 -15.78 -12.99
CA GLN A 116 2.82 -14.46 -12.83
C GLN A 116 1.82 -13.31 -12.74
N TYR A 117 0.60 -13.51 -13.23
CA TYR A 117 -0.50 -12.54 -13.21
C TYR A 117 -1.58 -12.84 -12.17
N SER A 118 -1.42 -13.92 -11.38
CA SER A 118 -2.38 -14.27 -10.33
C SER A 118 -2.41 -13.23 -9.21
N SER A 119 -3.57 -13.09 -8.60
CA SER A 119 -3.78 -12.13 -7.51
C SER A 119 -3.08 -12.59 -6.23
N VAL A 120 -2.23 -11.74 -5.65
CA VAL A 120 -1.44 -12.06 -4.47
C VAL A 120 -1.16 -10.84 -3.59
N ILE A 121 -1.09 -11.03 -2.28
CA ILE A 121 -0.61 -10.04 -1.31
C ILE A 121 0.60 -10.62 -0.58
N PHE A 122 1.76 -9.99 -0.72
CA PHE A 122 2.93 -10.32 0.08
C PHE A 122 2.96 -9.45 1.33
N TYR A 123 2.77 -10.05 2.49
CA TYR A 123 2.79 -9.33 3.77
C TYR A 123 4.20 -9.29 4.37
N ASN A 124 4.55 -8.17 4.98
CA ASN A 124 5.83 -7.93 5.64
C ASN A 124 5.70 -7.78 7.18
N SER A 125 4.51 -8.01 7.73
CA SER A 125 4.25 -7.97 9.17
C SER A 125 3.05 -8.83 9.54
N ASP A 126 2.97 -9.26 10.82
CA ASP A 126 1.83 -10.01 11.35
C ASP A 126 0.51 -9.24 11.23
N ARG A 127 0.55 -7.91 11.36
CA ARG A 127 -0.62 -7.06 11.16
C ARG A 127 -1.12 -7.14 9.71
N GLN A 128 -0.23 -7.04 8.73
CA GLN A 128 -0.61 -7.17 7.33
C GLN A 128 -1.15 -8.57 7.04
N LYS A 129 -0.50 -9.63 7.55
CA LYS A 129 -0.98 -11.00 7.44
C LYS A 129 -2.40 -11.16 7.98
N LEU A 130 -2.65 -10.65 9.20
CA LEU A 130 -3.96 -10.72 9.83
C LEU A 130 -5.04 -10.01 9.01
N VAL A 131 -4.77 -8.79 8.54
CA VAL A 131 -5.70 -8.00 7.73
C VAL A 131 -5.99 -8.70 6.40
N SER A 132 -4.97 -9.14 5.67
CA SER A 132 -5.13 -9.84 4.38
C SER A 132 -5.96 -11.11 4.54
N THR A 133 -5.66 -11.93 5.57
CA THR A 133 -6.40 -13.18 5.82
C THR A 133 -7.86 -12.92 6.21
N ARG A 134 -8.11 -11.89 7.03
CA ARG A 134 -9.47 -11.53 7.46
C ARG A 134 -10.30 -11.02 6.30
N THR A 135 -9.75 -10.13 5.48
CA THR A 135 -10.48 -9.56 4.33
C THR A 135 -10.74 -10.61 3.26
N LEU A 136 -9.79 -11.53 3.01
CA LEU A 136 -9.99 -12.66 2.11
C LEU A 136 -11.15 -13.55 2.60
N LYS A 137 -11.17 -13.95 3.88
CA LYS A 137 -12.27 -14.74 4.43
C LYS A 137 -13.63 -14.03 4.34
N ALA A 138 -13.64 -12.71 4.51
CA ALA A 138 -14.88 -11.93 4.34
C ALA A 138 -15.34 -11.90 2.88
N LEU A 139 -14.41 -11.86 1.93
CA LEU A 139 -14.69 -11.93 0.51
C LEU A 139 -15.27 -13.30 0.14
N ASP A 140 -14.60 -14.40 0.53
CA ASP A 140 -15.08 -15.77 0.31
C ASP A 140 -16.50 -16.00 0.87
N ALA A 141 -16.79 -15.44 2.05
CA ALA A 141 -18.10 -15.53 2.67
C ALA A 141 -19.18 -14.68 1.98
N SER A 142 -18.81 -13.73 1.14
CA SER A 142 -19.71 -12.83 0.42
C SER A 142 -20.17 -13.38 -0.93
N GLU A 143 -19.62 -14.49 -1.39
CA GLU A 143 -20.05 -15.18 -2.60
C GLU A 143 -21.49 -15.71 -2.44
N LYS A 144 -22.44 -14.90 -2.93
CA LYS A 144 -23.85 -15.25 -3.08
C LYS A 144 -24.34 -14.92 -4.48
#